data_626b3203422b16285fb26f6f04f0dd70
#
_entry.id   626b3203422b16285fb26f6f04f0dd70
#
_cell.length_a   1.000
_cell.length_b   1.000
_cell.length_c   1.000
_cell.angle_alpha   90.00
_cell.angle_beta   90.00
_cell.angle_gamma   90.00
#
_symmetry.space_group_name_H-M   'P 1'
#
loop_
_entity.id
_entity.type
_entity.pdbx_description
1 polymer ?
#
loop_
_entity_poly.entity_id
_entity_poly.type
_entity_poly.pdbx_seq_one_letter_code
_entity_poly.pdbx_strand_id
1 'polypeptide(L)'
;MAPRIILRLLFVLAALTLPAAQGEDWPQFRGPGGQGHSAERGVPFEWSETRNVIWKTPVPGLGWSSPVVAGGRVWLTTAMDDPRRPGPVSLRALAFDAATGREVVNVEVFQMRGPL
;
A
#
# COMPACT_ATOMS: atom_id res chain seq x y z
N MET A 1 63.12 -23.62 -8.81
CA MET A 1 61.86 -23.45 -9.54
C MET A 1 60.74 -23.43 -8.53
N ALA A 2 60.22 -22.26 -8.20
CA ALA A 2 59.16 -22.11 -7.22
C ALA A 2 57.81 -21.79 -7.94
N PRO A 3 56.71 -22.49 -7.64
CA PRO A 3 55.43 -22.19 -8.25
C PRO A 3 54.82 -20.94 -7.62
N ARG A 4 54.46 -20.00 -8.47
CA ARG A 4 53.70 -18.78 -8.11
C ARG A 4 52.25 -19.14 -7.78
N ILE A 5 51.88 -19.03 -6.49
CA ILE A 5 50.52 -19.15 -6.04
C ILE A 5 49.83 -17.80 -6.35
N ILE A 6 48.98 -17.79 -7.36
CA ILE A 6 48.13 -16.65 -7.68
C ILE A 6 46.94 -16.73 -6.75
N LEU A 7 46.97 -15.92 -5.67
CA LEU A 7 45.83 -15.72 -4.76
C LEU A 7 44.79 -14.84 -5.46
N ARG A 8 43.75 -15.47 -6.02
CA ARG A 8 42.59 -14.77 -6.56
C ARG A 8 41.73 -14.28 -5.39
N LEU A 9 41.83 -13.00 -5.06
CA LEU A 9 40.91 -12.32 -4.17
C LEU A 9 39.54 -12.22 -4.88
N LEU A 10 38.62 -13.09 -4.53
CA LEU A 10 37.21 -12.94 -4.87
C LEU A 10 36.62 -11.83 -3.97
N PHE A 11 36.51 -10.62 -4.51
CA PHE A 11 35.70 -9.57 -3.92
C PHE A 11 34.22 -9.96 -4.12
N VAL A 12 33.61 -10.56 -3.11
CA VAL A 12 32.15 -10.71 -3.03
C VAL A 12 31.60 -9.35 -2.68
N LEU A 13 31.16 -8.62 -3.70
CA LEU A 13 30.38 -7.39 -3.52
C LEU A 13 29.01 -7.79 -2.98
N ALA A 14 28.90 -7.87 -1.65
CA ALA A 14 27.60 -7.99 -1.00
C ALA A 14 26.83 -6.69 -1.28
N ALA A 15 25.91 -6.74 -2.24
CA ALA A 15 24.94 -5.68 -2.43
C ALA A 15 24.12 -5.59 -1.15
N LEU A 16 24.45 -4.65 -0.27
CA LEU A 16 23.60 -4.23 0.84
C LEU A 16 22.34 -3.62 0.21
N THR A 17 21.31 -4.43 0.04
CA THR A 17 19.97 -3.93 -0.20
C THR A 17 19.52 -3.24 1.09
N LEU A 18 19.72 -1.92 1.15
CA LEU A 18 19.11 -1.11 2.19
C LEU A 18 17.60 -1.32 2.07
N PRO A 19 16.90 -1.70 3.15
CA PRO A 19 15.45 -1.71 3.12
C PRO A 19 15.00 -0.30 2.73
N ALA A 20 14.15 -0.19 1.72
CA ALA A 20 13.49 1.07 1.42
C ALA A 20 12.83 1.53 2.73
N ALA A 21 13.09 2.77 3.13
CA ALA A 21 12.45 3.35 4.30
C ALA A 21 10.94 3.26 4.05
N GLN A 22 10.29 2.32 4.71
CA GLN A 22 8.84 2.25 4.70
C GLN A 22 8.35 3.38 5.60
N GLY A 23 7.40 4.16 5.10
CA GLY A 23 6.76 5.19 5.89
C GLY A 23 6.10 4.59 7.15
N GLU A 24 5.77 5.46 8.11
CA GLU A 24 5.10 5.07 9.35
C GLU A 24 3.78 4.36 9.07
N ASP A 25 3.52 3.25 9.77
CA ASP A 25 2.21 2.62 9.74
C ASP A 25 1.14 3.57 10.30
N TRP A 26 -0.02 3.60 9.64
CA TRP A 26 -1.20 4.37 10.04
C TRP A 26 -2.38 3.42 10.29
N PRO A 27 -2.35 2.64 11.40
CA PRO A 27 -3.18 1.43 11.53
C PRO A 27 -4.64 1.69 11.91
N GLN A 28 -5.01 2.93 12.14
CA GLN A 28 -6.37 3.31 12.55
C GLN A 28 -6.71 4.74 12.16
N PHE A 29 -7.98 5.11 12.27
CA PHE A 29 -8.42 6.50 12.14
C PHE A 29 -7.62 7.41 13.08
N ARG A 30 -7.09 8.51 12.56
CA ARG A 30 -6.16 9.42 13.23
C ARG A 30 -4.79 8.82 13.60
N GLY A 31 -4.41 7.69 13.02
CA GLY A 31 -3.07 7.12 13.10
C GLY A 31 -2.64 6.62 14.46
N PRO A 32 -1.34 6.43 14.65
CA PRO A 32 -0.76 6.00 15.92
C PRO A 32 -1.18 6.91 17.06
N GLY A 33 -1.71 6.32 18.13
CA GLY A 33 -2.22 7.09 19.27
C GLY A 33 -3.54 7.83 19.07
N GLY A 34 -4.14 7.79 17.87
CA GLY A 34 -5.46 8.36 17.59
C GLY A 34 -5.53 9.91 17.62
N GLN A 35 -4.41 10.60 17.55
CA GLN A 35 -4.34 12.06 17.65
C GLN A 35 -4.19 12.79 16.31
N GLY A 36 -4.01 12.06 15.21
CA GLY A 36 -3.82 12.64 13.88
C GLY A 36 -2.43 13.23 13.65
N HIS A 37 -1.44 12.85 14.45
CA HIS A 37 -0.07 13.26 14.29
C HIS A 37 0.78 12.14 13.71
N SER A 38 1.67 12.48 12.80
CA SER A 38 2.69 11.58 12.26
C SER A 38 4.08 12.07 12.67
N ALA A 39 4.98 11.13 12.91
CA ALA A 39 6.39 11.41 13.13
C ALA A 39 7.19 11.55 11.82
N GLU A 40 6.55 11.33 10.67
CA GLU A 40 7.18 11.41 9.36
C GLU A 40 7.77 12.78 9.08
N ARG A 41 8.93 12.78 8.43
CA ARG A 41 9.66 13.98 8.05
C ARG A 41 9.86 14.01 6.54
N GLY A 42 10.02 15.22 5.99
CA GLY A 42 10.29 15.39 4.57
C GLY A 42 9.06 15.15 3.68
N VAL A 43 7.85 15.19 4.25
CA VAL A 43 6.63 15.14 3.45
C VAL A 43 6.56 16.35 2.52
N PRO A 44 6.11 16.18 1.26
CA PRO A 44 5.99 17.30 0.34
C PRO A 44 4.89 18.27 0.80
N PHE A 45 5.16 19.57 0.66
CA PHE A 45 4.17 20.63 0.91
C PHE A 45 3.33 20.95 -0.31
N GLU A 46 3.77 20.52 -1.49
CA GLU A 46 3.09 20.74 -2.75
C GLU A 46 2.99 19.43 -3.51
N TRP A 47 1.81 19.15 -4.06
CA TRP A 47 1.58 18.01 -4.96
C TRP A 47 0.54 18.36 -6.01
N SER A 48 0.62 17.66 -7.13
CA SER A 48 -0.34 17.74 -8.24
C SER A 48 -0.39 16.39 -8.96
N GLU A 49 -1.21 16.26 -9.98
CA GLU A 49 -1.26 15.04 -10.81
C GLU A 49 0.11 14.63 -11.39
N THR A 50 1.04 15.56 -11.52
CA THR A 50 2.37 15.34 -12.12
C THR A 50 3.53 15.60 -11.17
N ARG A 51 3.26 15.96 -9.92
CA ARG A 51 4.30 16.33 -8.96
C ARG A 51 4.05 15.71 -7.61
N ASN A 52 5.05 15.00 -7.08
CA ASN A 52 5.02 14.35 -5.78
C ASN A 52 3.90 13.31 -5.60
N VAL A 53 3.37 12.77 -6.71
CA VAL A 53 2.46 11.64 -6.76
C VAL A 53 3.19 10.47 -7.42
N ILE A 54 3.45 9.40 -6.67
CA ILE A 54 4.17 8.22 -7.17
C ILE A 54 3.22 7.33 -7.98
N TRP A 55 2.00 7.17 -7.49
CA TRP A 55 0.98 6.36 -8.15
C TRP A 55 -0.43 6.87 -7.82
N LYS A 56 -1.38 6.49 -8.65
CA LYS A 56 -2.80 6.76 -8.50
C LYS A 56 -3.56 5.54 -9.01
N THR A 57 -4.35 4.93 -8.16
CA THR A 57 -5.09 3.71 -8.49
C THR A 57 -6.58 3.94 -8.28
N PRO A 58 -7.44 3.62 -9.27
CA PRO A 58 -8.87 3.67 -9.09
C PRO A 58 -9.33 2.62 -8.08
N VAL A 59 -10.24 3.01 -7.20
CA VAL A 59 -10.89 2.10 -6.25
C VAL A 59 -12.28 1.78 -6.77
N PRO A 60 -12.63 0.51 -7.00
CA PRO A 60 -13.94 0.14 -7.49
C PRO A 60 -15.02 0.28 -6.41
N GLY A 61 -16.24 0.57 -6.81
CA GLY A 61 -17.39 0.65 -5.92
C GLY A 61 -17.55 2.00 -5.22
N LEU A 62 -18.31 2.00 -4.13
CA LEU A 62 -18.59 3.16 -3.30
C LEU A 62 -18.13 2.90 -1.87
N GLY A 63 -17.56 3.90 -1.21
CA GLY A 63 -17.11 3.75 0.17
C GLY A 63 -16.62 5.05 0.77
N TRP A 64 -16.75 5.15 2.09
CA TRP A 64 -16.28 6.27 2.89
C TRP A 64 -15.38 5.82 4.03
N SER A 65 -14.74 4.65 3.86
CA SER A 65 -13.78 4.18 4.85
C SER A 65 -12.56 5.09 4.90
N SER A 66 -12.08 5.36 6.10
CA SER A 66 -10.73 5.94 6.25
C SER A 66 -9.71 4.87 5.91
N PRO A 67 -8.83 5.09 4.92
CA PRO A 67 -7.77 4.15 4.64
C PRO A 67 -6.85 3.99 5.86
N VAL A 68 -6.35 2.78 6.06
CA VAL A 68 -5.31 2.48 7.04
C VAL A 68 -4.08 1.95 6.33
N VAL A 69 -2.90 2.25 6.86
CA VAL A 69 -1.63 1.76 6.32
C VAL A 69 -1.01 0.83 7.36
N ALA A 70 -0.78 -0.41 6.97
CA ALA A 70 -0.16 -1.40 7.82
C ALA A 70 0.57 -2.46 7.00
N GLY A 71 1.79 -2.79 7.42
CA GLY A 71 2.60 -3.82 6.79
C GLY A 71 2.88 -3.57 5.30
N GLY A 72 3.16 -2.32 4.92
CA GLY A 72 3.45 -1.92 3.54
C GLY A 72 2.23 -1.96 2.61
N ARG A 73 1.01 -1.92 3.15
CA ARG A 73 -0.24 -1.95 2.39
C ARG A 73 -1.19 -0.85 2.83
N VAL A 74 -1.95 -0.32 1.88
CA VAL A 74 -3.08 0.58 2.12
C VAL A 74 -4.36 -0.24 2.09
N TRP A 75 -5.08 -0.29 3.20
CA TRP A 75 -6.32 -1.05 3.37
C TRP A 75 -7.52 -0.11 3.38
N LEU A 76 -8.58 -0.53 2.73
CA LEU A 76 -9.86 0.16 2.74
C LEU A 76 -11.02 -0.81 2.47
N THR A 77 -12.24 -0.35 2.66
CA THR A 77 -13.45 -1.10 2.34
C THR A 77 -14.25 -0.41 1.27
N THR A 78 -15.00 -1.18 0.50
CA THR A 78 -15.88 -0.68 -0.55
C THR A 78 -17.15 -1.50 -0.63
N ALA A 79 -18.22 -0.89 -1.13
CA ALA A 79 -19.46 -1.54 -1.48
C ALA A 79 -19.57 -1.58 -3.00
N MET A 80 -19.74 -2.77 -3.57
CA MET A 80 -19.90 -2.96 -5.00
C MET A 80 -21.32 -3.37 -5.33
N ASP A 81 -22.00 -2.51 -6.06
CA ASP A 81 -23.29 -2.77 -6.66
C ASP A 81 -23.15 -2.81 -8.19
N ASP A 82 -23.87 -3.69 -8.83
CA ASP A 82 -23.98 -3.69 -10.29
C ASP A 82 -25.36 -3.12 -10.66
N PRO A 83 -25.45 -1.87 -11.09
CA PRO A 83 -26.73 -1.24 -11.46
C PRO A 83 -27.43 -1.94 -12.63
N ARG A 84 -26.71 -2.81 -13.38
CA ARG A 84 -27.27 -3.58 -14.48
C ARG A 84 -27.84 -4.92 -14.04
N ARG A 85 -27.52 -5.35 -12.81
CA ARG A 85 -27.96 -6.59 -12.21
C ARG A 85 -28.42 -6.34 -10.79
N PRO A 86 -29.69 -5.94 -10.60
CA PRO A 86 -30.22 -5.79 -9.24
C PRO A 86 -29.97 -7.06 -8.43
N GLY A 87 -29.21 -6.94 -7.38
CA GLY A 87 -28.77 -8.08 -6.56
C GLY A 87 -28.26 -7.61 -5.21
N PRO A 88 -27.68 -8.51 -4.42
CA PRO A 88 -27.06 -8.13 -3.17
C PRO A 88 -25.80 -7.27 -3.44
N VAL A 89 -25.62 -6.25 -2.62
CA VAL A 89 -24.41 -5.44 -2.60
C VAL A 89 -23.27 -6.23 -1.97
N SER A 90 -22.15 -6.33 -2.68
CA SER A 90 -20.94 -6.97 -2.17
C SER A 90 -20.12 -5.98 -1.35
N LEU A 91 -19.95 -6.24 -0.07
CA LEU A 91 -19.08 -5.47 0.80
C LEU A 91 -17.71 -6.14 0.83
N ARG A 92 -16.69 -5.40 0.43
CA ARG A 92 -15.35 -5.92 0.16
C ARG A 92 -14.27 -5.21 0.95
N ALA A 93 -13.24 -5.96 1.30
CA ALA A 93 -11.98 -5.42 1.78
C ALA A 93 -10.97 -5.42 0.64
N LEU A 94 -10.31 -4.29 0.46
CA LEU A 94 -9.26 -4.09 -0.55
C LEU A 94 -7.94 -3.79 0.13
N ALA A 95 -6.84 -4.23 -0.47
CA ALA A 95 -5.51 -3.76 -0.11
C ALA A 95 -4.69 -3.47 -1.36
N PHE A 96 -3.93 -2.40 -1.29
CA PHE A 96 -3.00 -1.98 -2.32
C PHE A 96 -1.58 -1.98 -1.74
N ASP A 97 -0.63 -2.43 -2.52
CA ASP A 97 0.79 -2.30 -2.20
C ASP A 97 1.14 -0.80 -2.09
N ALA A 98 1.68 -0.38 -0.96
CA ALA A 98 1.89 1.04 -0.68
C ALA A 98 2.98 1.67 -1.56
N ALA A 99 3.93 0.89 -2.07
CA ALA A 99 5.00 1.39 -2.93
C ALA A 99 4.56 1.54 -4.39
N THR A 100 3.65 0.68 -4.87
CA THR A 100 3.32 0.58 -6.31
C THR A 100 1.87 0.93 -6.64
N GLY A 101 0.97 0.99 -5.65
CA GLY A 101 -0.46 1.16 -5.85
C GLY A 101 -1.17 -0.06 -6.47
N ARG A 102 -0.49 -1.19 -6.63
CA ARG A 102 -1.08 -2.40 -7.19
C ARG A 102 -2.06 -3.03 -6.20
N GLU A 103 -3.27 -3.38 -6.66
CA GLU A 103 -4.21 -4.16 -5.87
C GLU A 103 -3.63 -5.54 -5.56
N VAL A 104 -3.57 -5.91 -4.29
CA VAL A 104 -3.03 -7.18 -3.80
C VAL A 104 -4.06 -8.00 -3.02
N VAL A 105 -5.13 -7.35 -2.56
CA VAL A 105 -6.27 -8.01 -1.92
C VAL A 105 -7.56 -7.39 -2.43
N ASN A 106 -8.52 -8.24 -2.77
CA ASN A 106 -9.88 -7.85 -3.13
C ASN A 106 -10.80 -9.00 -2.77
N VAL A 107 -11.33 -9.00 -1.55
CA VAL A 107 -12.14 -10.08 -1.01
C VAL A 107 -13.51 -9.60 -0.61
N GLU A 108 -14.53 -10.37 -0.95
CA GLU A 108 -15.86 -10.17 -0.42
C GLU A 108 -15.89 -10.60 1.05
N VAL A 109 -16.32 -9.70 1.92
CA VAL A 109 -16.46 -9.97 3.35
C VAL A 109 -17.85 -10.47 3.66
N PHE A 110 -18.86 -9.82 3.11
CA PHE A 110 -20.25 -10.26 3.17
C PHE A 110 -21.11 -9.55 2.11
N GLN A 111 -22.31 -10.06 1.91
CA GLN A 111 -23.29 -9.48 1.01
C GLN A 111 -24.45 -8.86 1.81
N MET A 112 -24.91 -7.71 1.35
CA MET A 112 -26.07 -7.04 1.89
C MET A 112 -27.20 -7.02 0.86
N ARG A 113 -28.42 -7.41 1.24
CA ARG A 113 -29.58 -7.31 0.37
C ARG A 113 -30.20 -5.93 0.52
N GLY A 114 -30.52 -5.32 -0.60
CA GLY A 114 -31.16 -4.00 -0.66
C GLY A 114 -30.30 -2.97 -1.42
N PRO A 115 -30.87 -1.84 -1.80
CA PRO A 115 -30.12 -0.76 -2.47
C PRO A 115 -29.16 -0.09 -1.48
N LEU A 116 -28.09 0.47 -2.03
CA LEU A 116 -27.19 1.38 -1.30
C LEU A 116 -27.88 2.72 -1.07
#